data_f2375099f49c050385983489c18e7b9b
#
_entry.id   f2375099f49c050385983489c18e7b9b
#
_cell.length_a   1.000
_cell.length_b   1.000
_cell.length_c   1.000
_cell.angle_alpha   90.00
_cell.angle_beta   90.00
_cell.angle_gamma   90.00
#
_symmetry.space_group_name_H-M   'P 1'
#
loop_
_entity.id
_entity.type
_entity.pdbx_description
1 polymer ?
#
loop_
_entity_poly.entity_id
_entity_poly.type
_entity_poly.pdbx_seq_one_letter_code
_entity_poly.pdbx_strand_id
1 'polypeptide(L)'
;DKTNFVDIDIDSPEHFREVAELKKQNPSLKICLSIGGWGTCSEGFSQMARDAGKRKVFALNCKRLLDEYGIDGIDIDWEYPTKHSEGIAATPQDTKNYTLMMKEIRKAIGDNKLLTLASSASAECFDFKDLLPIVDFVNIMSYDMCGFNQHNSALYKSERTGDFWCEKAVSLHNLAGFPLHKLVLGLPFYGYSSVGGNLKMIYYKDMEKEQDLKGLTEHWDEIAKVPYLADRNGKLMFTFDNAKSLGYKCEYAKKKGLKGVMSWFYEADDAKGTLRKAVYDAMTE
;
A
#
# COMPACT_ATOMS: atom_id res chain seq x y z
N ASP A 1 25.59 -13.04 1.14
CA ASP A 1 25.73 -13.12 2.61
C ASP A 1 24.44 -12.61 3.25
N LYS A 2 23.56 -13.54 3.66
CA LYS A 2 22.24 -13.24 4.27
C LYS A 2 22.30 -12.38 5.54
N THR A 3 23.48 -12.14 6.09
CA THR A 3 23.68 -11.32 7.30
C THR A 3 23.92 -9.85 7.01
N ASN A 4 24.17 -9.47 5.77
CA ASN A 4 24.46 -8.07 5.40
C ASN A 4 23.22 -7.27 5.02
N PHE A 5 22.09 -7.93 4.66
CA PHE A 5 20.81 -7.32 4.29
C PHE A 5 20.93 -6.26 3.18
N VAL A 6 21.89 -6.41 2.28
CA VAL A 6 22.08 -5.49 1.15
C VAL A 6 21.61 -6.09 -0.17
N ASP A 7 21.48 -7.42 -0.22
CA ASP A 7 20.99 -8.14 -1.38
C ASP A 7 19.47 -8.13 -1.41
N ILE A 8 18.92 -8.06 -2.60
CA ILE A 8 17.48 -8.05 -2.85
C ILE A 8 17.16 -9.37 -3.54
N ASP A 9 16.47 -10.24 -2.82
CA ASP A 9 15.97 -11.50 -3.36
C ASP A 9 14.69 -11.24 -4.17
N ILE A 10 14.61 -11.83 -5.35
CA ILE A 10 13.43 -11.79 -6.22
C ILE A 10 12.89 -13.20 -6.33
N ASP A 11 11.70 -13.42 -5.78
CA ASP A 11 11.08 -14.75 -5.73
C ASP A 11 10.75 -15.31 -7.11
N SER A 12 10.40 -14.45 -8.07
CA SER A 12 9.96 -14.83 -9.41
C SER A 12 10.52 -13.89 -10.48
N PRO A 13 11.80 -14.02 -10.85
CA PRO A 13 12.43 -13.14 -11.85
C PRO A 13 11.74 -13.17 -13.23
N GLU A 14 11.11 -14.29 -13.58
CA GLU A 14 10.35 -14.44 -14.81
C GLU A 14 9.12 -13.51 -14.88
N HIS A 15 8.43 -13.27 -13.77
CA HIS A 15 7.29 -12.36 -13.72
C HIS A 15 7.67 -10.92 -14.06
N PHE A 16 8.88 -10.47 -13.68
CA PHE A 16 9.36 -9.15 -14.09
C PHE A 16 9.51 -9.03 -15.60
N ARG A 17 9.98 -10.09 -16.25
CA ARG A 17 10.11 -10.12 -17.71
C ARG A 17 8.74 -10.11 -18.39
N GLU A 18 7.80 -10.90 -17.88
CA GLU A 18 6.41 -10.94 -18.38
C GLU A 18 5.72 -9.59 -18.23
N VAL A 19 5.85 -8.96 -17.05
CA VAL A 19 5.28 -7.63 -16.79
C VAL A 19 5.94 -6.58 -17.69
N ALA A 20 7.26 -6.66 -17.91
CA ALA A 20 7.97 -5.76 -18.82
C ALA A 20 7.46 -5.84 -20.27
N GLU A 21 7.00 -7.01 -20.73
CA GLU A 21 6.38 -7.17 -22.05
C GLU A 21 5.08 -6.35 -22.19
N LEU A 22 4.36 -6.06 -21.11
CA LEU A 22 3.16 -5.21 -21.14
C LEU A 22 3.46 -3.79 -21.63
N LYS A 23 4.69 -3.31 -21.50
CA LYS A 23 5.11 -2.01 -22.03
C LYS A 23 5.05 -1.95 -23.55
N LYS A 24 5.12 -3.08 -24.24
CA LYS A 24 4.93 -3.15 -25.69
C LYS A 24 3.49 -2.80 -26.09
N GLN A 25 2.51 -3.15 -25.24
CA GLN A 25 1.10 -2.83 -25.44
C GLN A 25 0.76 -1.43 -24.92
N ASN A 26 1.39 -1.01 -23.83
CA ASN A 26 1.23 0.31 -23.22
C ASN A 26 2.60 0.94 -22.93
N PRO A 27 3.19 1.68 -23.86
CA PRO A 27 4.51 2.31 -23.68
C PRO A 27 4.56 3.34 -22.56
N SER A 28 3.43 3.86 -22.11
CA SER A 28 3.35 4.81 -20.99
C SER A 28 3.39 4.11 -19.62
N LEU A 29 3.20 2.79 -19.57
CA LEU A 29 3.24 2.01 -18.34
C LEU A 29 4.59 2.17 -17.65
N LYS A 30 4.57 2.44 -16.35
CA LYS A 30 5.74 2.44 -15.48
C LYS A 30 5.71 1.22 -14.58
N ILE A 31 6.84 0.55 -14.49
CA ILE A 31 7.02 -0.66 -13.70
C ILE A 31 8.04 -0.36 -12.61
N CYS A 32 7.64 -0.52 -11.35
CA CYS A 32 8.51 -0.36 -10.20
C CYS A 32 8.67 -1.69 -9.46
N LEU A 33 9.87 -1.95 -8.96
CA LEU A 33 10.12 -3.02 -7.99
C LEU A 33 9.79 -2.49 -6.60
N SER A 34 8.81 -3.10 -5.93
CA SER A 34 8.55 -2.85 -4.51
C SER A 34 9.38 -3.79 -3.65
N ILE A 35 10.12 -3.23 -2.70
CA ILE A 35 11.05 -3.97 -1.83
C ILE A 35 10.56 -3.83 -0.40
N GLY A 36 10.33 -4.96 0.25
CA GLY A 36 9.80 -5.03 1.60
C GLY A 36 8.41 -5.67 1.66
N GLY A 37 7.54 -5.14 2.49
CA GLY A 37 6.21 -5.65 2.81
C GLY A 37 6.09 -6.03 4.28
N TRP A 38 4.95 -6.59 4.67
CA TRP A 38 4.63 -6.91 6.04
C TRP A 38 5.53 -7.99 6.65
N GLY A 39 5.83 -7.83 7.94
CA GLY A 39 6.54 -8.82 8.75
C GLY A 39 7.96 -9.07 8.27
N THR A 40 8.32 -10.34 8.09
CA THR A 40 9.68 -10.76 7.70
C THR A 40 10.13 -10.24 6.33
N CYS A 41 9.22 -9.78 5.48
CA CYS A 41 9.57 -9.10 4.23
C CYS A 41 10.31 -7.78 4.47
N SER A 42 10.10 -7.16 5.63
CA SER A 42 10.83 -5.95 6.07
C SER A 42 12.04 -6.23 6.97
N GLU A 43 12.37 -7.51 7.23
CA GLU A 43 13.56 -7.84 8.04
C GLU A 43 14.84 -7.40 7.32
N GLY A 44 15.75 -6.85 8.11
CA GLY A 44 17.06 -6.40 7.62
C GLY A 44 17.13 -4.92 7.27
N PHE A 45 16.02 -4.23 7.03
CA PHE A 45 16.06 -2.79 6.74
C PHE A 45 16.74 -1.98 7.84
N SER A 46 16.40 -2.21 9.12
CA SER A 46 17.00 -1.48 10.24
C SER A 46 18.52 -1.73 10.31
N GLN A 47 18.95 -2.98 10.13
CA GLN A 47 20.36 -3.36 10.18
C GLN A 47 21.15 -2.80 8.98
N MET A 48 20.56 -2.74 7.81
CA MET A 48 21.16 -2.19 6.61
C MET A 48 21.16 -0.66 6.66
N ALA A 49 20.03 -0.04 6.99
CA ALA A 49 19.84 1.40 6.89
C ALA A 49 20.70 2.20 7.89
N ARG A 50 21.08 1.63 9.03
CA ARG A 50 21.97 2.30 10.01
C ARG A 50 23.42 2.43 9.55
N ASP A 51 23.89 1.60 8.61
CA ASP A 51 25.28 1.58 8.13
C ASP A 51 25.41 2.31 6.79
N ALA A 52 26.31 3.30 6.70
CA ALA A 52 26.49 4.10 5.50
C ALA A 52 27.05 3.31 4.31
N GLY A 53 27.90 2.32 4.57
CA GLY A 53 28.44 1.44 3.54
C GLY A 53 27.36 0.52 2.99
N LYS A 54 26.57 -0.09 3.87
CA LYS A 54 25.45 -0.96 3.48
C LYS A 54 24.38 -0.21 2.68
N ARG A 55 23.98 1.02 3.08
CA ARG A 55 23.07 1.86 2.29
C ARG A 55 23.54 2.08 0.86
N LYS A 56 24.84 2.34 0.67
CA LYS A 56 25.42 2.51 -0.69
C LYS A 56 25.36 1.23 -1.51
N VAL A 57 25.70 0.09 -0.90
CA VAL A 57 25.63 -1.21 -1.59
C VAL A 57 24.20 -1.56 -1.96
N PHE A 58 23.25 -1.37 -1.03
CA PHE A 58 21.83 -1.58 -1.29
C PHE A 58 21.31 -0.69 -2.44
N ALA A 59 21.69 0.58 -2.45
CA ALA A 59 21.31 1.52 -3.51
C ALA A 59 21.89 1.11 -4.88
N LEU A 60 23.12 0.60 -4.92
CA LEU A 60 23.71 0.05 -6.15
C LEU A 60 23.00 -1.22 -6.60
N ASN A 61 22.55 -2.08 -5.68
CA ASN A 61 21.74 -3.25 -6.02
C ASN A 61 20.36 -2.85 -6.57
N CYS A 62 19.73 -1.81 -6.02
CA CYS A 62 18.51 -1.24 -6.62
C CYS A 62 18.75 -0.81 -8.07
N LYS A 63 19.84 -0.05 -8.32
CA LYS A 63 20.21 0.38 -9.68
C LYS A 63 20.45 -0.81 -10.60
N ARG A 64 21.21 -1.81 -10.16
CA ARG A 64 21.49 -3.02 -10.94
C ARG A 64 20.21 -3.71 -11.40
N LEU A 65 19.22 -3.86 -10.50
CA LEU A 65 17.93 -4.48 -10.83
C LEU A 65 17.11 -3.64 -11.83
N LEU A 66 17.14 -2.30 -11.71
CA LEU A 66 16.50 -1.44 -12.70
C LEU A 66 17.09 -1.64 -14.10
N ASP A 67 18.42 -1.75 -14.18
CA ASP A 67 19.12 -1.95 -15.45
C ASP A 67 18.89 -3.38 -16.00
N GLU A 68 18.93 -4.39 -15.13
CA GLU A 68 18.76 -5.81 -15.50
C GLU A 68 17.37 -6.12 -16.04
N TYR A 69 16.32 -5.59 -15.40
CA TYR A 69 14.93 -5.86 -15.80
C TYR A 69 14.33 -4.77 -16.70
N GLY A 70 15.03 -3.69 -16.98
CA GLY A 70 14.53 -2.58 -17.79
C GLY A 70 13.32 -1.88 -17.20
N ILE A 71 13.18 -1.85 -15.86
CA ILE A 71 12.07 -1.25 -15.14
C ILE A 71 12.30 0.21 -14.79
N ASP A 72 11.25 0.89 -14.33
CA ASP A 72 11.20 2.36 -14.29
C ASP A 72 11.43 2.93 -12.90
N GLY A 73 11.40 2.12 -11.84
CA GLY A 73 11.55 2.66 -10.48
C GLY A 73 11.66 1.62 -9.38
N ILE A 74 11.90 2.16 -8.19
CA ILE A 74 11.93 1.44 -6.92
C ILE A 74 10.85 2.02 -6.02
N ASP A 75 10.11 1.15 -5.37
CA ASP A 75 9.23 1.45 -4.25
C ASP A 75 9.79 0.80 -2.99
N ILE A 76 9.78 1.51 -1.86
CA ILE A 76 10.23 0.96 -0.58
C ILE A 76 9.02 0.80 0.34
N ASP A 77 8.77 -0.46 0.70
CA ASP A 77 7.68 -0.87 1.56
C ASP A 77 8.21 -1.45 2.88
N TRP A 78 8.90 -0.61 3.66
CA TRP A 78 9.37 -1.01 4.99
C TRP A 78 8.27 -0.82 6.05
N GLU A 79 7.75 -1.93 6.61
CA GLU A 79 6.65 -1.94 7.57
C GLU A 79 7.09 -2.40 8.97
N TYR A 80 7.55 -1.50 9.84
CA TYR A 80 7.73 -0.07 9.66
C TYR A 80 9.03 0.38 10.34
N PRO A 81 9.69 1.47 9.91
CA PRO A 81 10.79 2.05 10.65
C PRO A 81 10.38 2.32 12.09
N THR A 82 11.25 2.06 13.05
CA THR A 82 11.03 2.23 14.50
C THR A 82 10.01 1.28 15.16
N LYS A 83 9.37 0.39 14.41
CA LYS A 83 8.37 -0.55 14.94
C LYS A 83 8.89 -1.98 14.83
N HIS A 84 8.72 -2.75 15.90
CA HIS A 84 9.02 -4.19 15.93
C HIS A 84 7.83 -5.02 15.38
N SER A 85 7.28 -4.63 14.24
CA SER A 85 6.16 -5.32 13.61
C SER A 85 6.53 -6.78 13.34
N GLU A 86 5.72 -7.74 13.79
CA GLU A 86 5.98 -9.18 13.61
C GLU A 86 7.41 -9.61 14.04
N GLY A 87 8.02 -8.88 14.98
CA GLY A 87 9.33 -9.22 15.53
C GLY A 87 10.54 -8.77 14.71
N ILE A 88 10.37 -7.99 13.64
CA ILE A 88 11.51 -7.42 12.91
C ILE A 88 12.35 -6.49 13.78
N ALA A 89 13.63 -6.37 13.44
CA ALA A 89 14.52 -5.44 14.14
C ALA A 89 14.12 -3.98 13.89
N ALA A 90 14.16 -3.17 14.95
CA ALA A 90 13.89 -1.74 14.87
C ALA A 90 14.73 -0.95 15.86
N THR A 91 15.00 0.32 15.54
CA THR A 91 15.65 1.28 16.43
C THR A 91 14.96 2.65 16.36
N PRO A 92 15.06 3.48 17.40
CA PRO A 92 14.52 4.84 17.37
C PRO A 92 15.10 5.72 16.25
N GLN A 93 16.27 5.36 15.70
CA GLN A 93 16.96 6.09 14.63
C GLN A 93 16.48 5.72 13.24
N ASP A 94 15.59 4.75 13.08
CA ASP A 94 15.21 4.20 11.77
C ASP A 94 14.50 5.23 10.89
N THR A 95 13.72 6.16 11.44
CA THR A 95 13.15 7.28 10.66
C THR A 95 14.23 8.10 9.96
N LYS A 96 15.31 8.45 10.67
CA LYS A 96 16.45 9.16 10.09
C LYS A 96 17.22 8.27 9.11
N ASN A 97 17.46 7.02 9.47
CA ASN A 97 18.19 6.06 8.65
C ASN A 97 17.44 5.75 7.35
N TYR A 98 16.11 5.69 7.41
CA TYR A 98 15.24 5.56 6.24
C TYR A 98 15.47 6.72 5.26
N THR A 99 15.43 7.95 5.73
CA THR A 99 15.69 9.12 4.88
C THR A 99 17.09 9.08 4.25
N LEU A 100 18.10 8.66 5.01
CA LEU A 100 19.47 8.50 4.49
C LEU A 100 19.56 7.39 3.44
N MET A 101 18.86 6.28 3.63
CA MET A 101 18.75 5.19 2.66
C MET A 101 18.10 5.68 1.37
N MET A 102 16.97 6.37 1.45
CA MET A 102 16.27 6.93 0.28
C MET A 102 17.13 7.93 -0.49
N LYS A 103 17.96 8.75 0.19
CA LYS A 103 18.95 9.64 -0.45
C LYS A 103 19.99 8.86 -1.25
N GLU A 104 20.53 7.77 -0.71
CA GLU A 104 21.49 6.94 -1.43
C GLU A 104 20.83 6.23 -2.63
N ILE A 105 19.61 5.72 -2.49
CA ILE A 105 18.87 5.12 -3.61
C ILE A 105 18.67 6.17 -4.71
N ARG A 106 18.13 7.35 -4.39
CA ARG A 106 17.93 8.43 -5.36
C ARG A 106 19.21 8.79 -6.09
N LYS A 107 20.32 8.92 -5.36
CA LYS A 107 21.63 9.20 -5.95
C LYS A 107 22.08 8.10 -6.92
N ALA A 108 21.81 6.84 -6.61
CA ALA A 108 22.23 5.71 -7.45
C ALA A 108 21.37 5.57 -8.72
N ILE A 109 20.05 5.72 -8.59
CA ILE A 109 19.11 5.50 -9.72
C ILE A 109 18.92 6.74 -10.59
N GLY A 110 19.29 7.95 -10.10
CA GLY A 110 19.13 9.22 -10.81
C GLY A 110 17.70 9.75 -10.82
N ASP A 111 17.50 10.94 -11.39
CA ASP A 111 16.20 11.66 -11.36
C ASP A 111 15.21 11.17 -12.41
N ASN A 112 15.64 10.38 -13.38
CA ASN A 112 14.79 9.85 -14.45
C ASN A 112 14.05 8.55 -14.07
N LYS A 113 14.36 7.98 -12.90
CA LYS A 113 13.71 6.78 -12.37
C LYS A 113 12.80 7.14 -11.22
N LEU A 114 11.68 6.44 -11.09
CA LEU A 114 10.76 6.63 -9.98
C LEU A 114 11.37 6.10 -8.68
N LEU A 115 11.18 6.84 -7.61
CA LEU A 115 11.44 6.40 -6.24
C LEU A 115 10.22 6.73 -5.39
N THR A 116 9.58 5.73 -4.85
CA THR A 116 8.34 5.86 -4.08
C THR A 116 8.45 5.11 -2.75
N LEU A 117 7.46 5.28 -1.92
CA LEU A 117 7.33 4.54 -0.68
C LEU A 117 5.88 4.21 -0.37
N ALA A 118 5.65 3.11 0.34
CA ALA A 118 4.41 2.81 1.00
C ALA A 118 4.43 3.35 2.45
N SER A 119 3.32 3.92 2.88
CA SER A 119 3.18 4.51 4.22
C SER A 119 1.88 4.06 4.87
N SER A 120 1.93 3.78 6.18
CA SER A 120 0.72 3.48 6.95
C SER A 120 -0.26 4.65 6.97
N ALA A 121 -1.54 4.37 7.25
CA ALA A 121 -2.59 5.39 7.37
C ALA A 121 -2.29 6.45 8.45
N SER A 122 -1.46 6.13 9.45
CA SER A 122 -1.12 7.06 10.54
C SER A 122 -0.11 8.15 10.15
N ALA A 123 0.59 8.02 9.03
CA ALA A 123 1.69 8.89 8.61
C ALA A 123 2.86 8.95 9.63
N GLU A 124 2.99 7.91 10.47
CA GLU A 124 4.09 7.78 11.43
C GLU A 124 5.35 7.18 10.77
N CYS A 125 6.45 7.19 11.51
CA CYS A 125 7.71 6.53 11.17
C CYS A 125 8.54 7.17 10.04
N PHE A 126 8.02 8.20 9.37
CA PHE A 126 8.69 8.85 8.25
C PHE A 126 8.86 10.36 8.47
N ASP A 127 9.99 10.93 8.04
CA ASP A 127 10.16 12.38 7.95
C ASP A 127 9.77 12.85 6.55
N PHE A 128 8.49 13.17 6.38
CA PHE A 128 7.95 13.55 5.07
C PHE A 128 8.52 14.85 4.52
N LYS A 129 8.96 15.78 5.38
CA LYS A 129 9.60 17.02 4.94
C LYS A 129 10.96 16.74 4.29
N ASP A 130 11.74 15.88 4.93
CA ASP A 130 13.06 15.49 4.42
C ASP A 130 12.96 14.54 3.22
N LEU A 131 11.86 13.78 3.11
CA LEU A 131 11.59 12.87 1.98
C LEU A 131 11.04 13.59 0.74
N LEU A 132 10.37 14.74 0.92
CA LEU A 132 9.73 15.46 -0.20
C LEU A 132 10.64 15.77 -1.40
N PRO A 133 11.91 16.20 -1.22
CA PRO A 133 12.81 16.44 -2.35
C PRO A 133 13.44 15.15 -2.94
N ILE A 134 13.20 13.98 -2.32
CA ILE A 134 13.87 12.72 -2.65
C ILE A 134 12.94 11.79 -3.43
N VAL A 135 11.67 11.71 -3.01
CA VAL A 135 10.70 10.74 -3.55
C VAL A 135 9.70 11.42 -4.49
N ASP A 136 9.22 10.67 -5.47
CA ASP A 136 8.28 11.16 -6.46
C ASP A 136 6.86 11.25 -5.89
N PHE A 137 6.42 10.25 -5.14
CA PHE A 137 5.11 10.20 -4.48
C PHE A 137 5.08 9.17 -3.35
N VAL A 138 4.04 9.23 -2.54
CA VAL A 138 3.77 8.33 -1.42
C VAL A 138 2.50 7.54 -1.69
N ASN A 139 2.60 6.21 -1.58
CA ASN A 139 1.48 5.29 -1.59
C ASN A 139 0.94 5.16 -0.15
N ILE A 140 -0.21 5.73 0.12
CA ILE A 140 -0.85 5.60 1.43
C ILE A 140 -1.59 4.26 1.48
N MET A 141 -1.19 3.38 2.38
CA MET A 141 -1.90 2.14 2.67
C MET A 141 -3.14 2.47 3.53
N SER A 142 -4.17 3.04 2.88
CA SER A 142 -5.45 3.44 3.49
C SER A 142 -6.42 2.26 3.61
N TYR A 143 -5.90 1.17 4.12
CA TYR A 143 -6.58 -0.08 4.44
C TYR A 143 -5.94 -0.70 5.69
N ASP A 144 -6.45 -1.85 6.15
CA ASP A 144 -6.06 -2.47 7.42
C ASP A 144 -6.30 -1.55 8.63
N MET A 145 -7.29 -0.66 8.50
CA MET A 145 -7.64 0.33 9.50
C MET A 145 -8.74 -0.17 10.46
N CYS A 146 -9.01 -1.47 10.48
CA CYS A 146 -10.08 -2.05 11.28
C CYS A 146 -9.59 -2.92 12.43
N GLY A 147 -10.33 -2.89 13.53
CA GLY A 147 -10.44 -3.97 14.50
C GLY A 147 -11.69 -4.82 14.25
N PHE A 148 -12.09 -5.58 15.25
CA PHE A 148 -13.35 -6.33 15.20
C PHE A 148 -14.56 -5.41 14.98
N ASN A 149 -15.41 -5.78 14.02
CA ASN A 149 -16.66 -5.09 13.73
C ASN A 149 -16.49 -3.62 13.28
N GLN A 150 -15.33 -3.31 12.68
CA GLN A 150 -15.02 -2.01 12.13
C GLN A 150 -14.72 -2.10 10.62
N HIS A 151 -14.85 -0.96 9.92
CA HIS A 151 -14.55 -0.87 8.50
C HIS A 151 -13.05 -0.96 8.22
N ASN A 152 -12.67 -1.81 7.26
CA ASN A 152 -11.28 -1.96 6.79
C ASN A 152 -10.73 -0.67 6.18
N SER A 153 -11.52 -0.01 5.34
CA SER A 153 -11.09 1.14 4.55
C SER A 153 -12.22 2.13 4.34
N ALA A 154 -12.82 2.62 5.44
CA ALA A 154 -13.84 3.66 5.37
C ALA A 154 -13.32 4.92 4.68
N LEU A 155 -14.11 5.54 3.80
CA LEU A 155 -13.72 6.83 3.21
C LEU A 155 -13.80 7.95 4.24
N TYR A 156 -14.89 8.01 5.02
CA TYR A 156 -15.14 9.00 6.06
C TYR A 156 -15.44 8.33 7.40
N LYS A 157 -15.31 9.11 8.48
CA LYS A 157 -15.57 8.63 9.83
C LYS A 157 -17.05 8.35 10.04
N SER A 158 -17.38 7.12 10.44
CA SER A 158 -18.69 6.73 10.96
C SER A 158 -18.56 6.09 12.34
N GLU A 159 -19.67 5.64 12.91
CA GLU A 159 -19.68 4.88 14.18
C GLU A 159 -18.97 3.52 14.09
N ARG A 160 -18.79 3.00 12.83
CA ARG A 160 -18.14 1.71 12.54
C ARG A 160 -16.69 1.85 12.09
N THR A 161 -16.12 3.06 12.15
CA THR A 161 -14.69 3.25 11.86
C THR A 161 -13.85 3.11 13.12
N GLY A 162 -12.62 2.61 12.96
CA GLY A 162 -11.59 2.65 13.99
C GLY A 162 -10.96 4.04 14.11
N ASP A 163 -9.71 4.06 14.52
CA ASP A 163 -8.94 5.30 14.71
C ASP A 163 -8.58 6.00 13.40
N PHE A 164 -8.59 5.28 12.27
CA PHE A 164 -8.20 5.78 10.94
C PHE A 164 -9.29 5.54 9.90
N TRP A 165 -9.31 6.40 8.90
CA TRP A 165 -10.12 6.33 7.68
C TRP A 165 -9.38 7.07 6.55
N CYS A 166 -9.77 6.86 5.30
CA CYS A 166 -9.04 7.36 4.14
C CYS A 166 -8.82 8.89 4.17
N GLU A 167 -9.85 9.68 4.44
CA GLU A 167 -9.72 11.13 4.52
C GLU A 167 -8.73 11.58 5.62
N LYS A 168 -8.79 10.95 6.80
CA LYS A 168 -7.85 11.23 7.89
C LYS A 168 -6.43 10.88 7.49
N ALA A 169 -6.21 9.71 6.87
CA ALA A 169 -4.90 9.29 6.41
C ALA A 169 -4.28 10.31 5.44
N VAL A 170 -5.04 10.76 4.44
CA VAL A 170 -4.60 11.82 3.51
C VAL A 170 -4.28 13.11 4.25
N SER A 171 -5.14 13.51 5.20
CA SER A 171 -4.94 14.74 5.98
C SER A 171 -3.68 14.70 6.82
N LEU A 172 -3.38 13.56 7.47
CA LEU A 172 -2.18 13.38 8.28
C LEU A 172 -0.89 13.48 7.45
N HIS A 173 -0.84 12.86 6.27
CA HIS A 173 0.31 12.97 5.36
C HIS A 173 0.51 14.41 4.87
N ASN A 174 -0.58 15.11 4.55
CA ASN A 174 -0.50 16.50 4.12
C ASN A 174 -0.04 17.43 5.26
N LEU A 175 -0.54 17.23 6.48
CA LEU A 175 -0.08 17.95 7.67
C LEU A 175 1.38 17.65 8.03
N ALA A 176 1.85 16.43 7.77
CA ALA A 176 3.24 16.06 7.93
C ALA A 176 4.18 16.70 6.89
N GLY A 177 3.63 17.43 5.91
CA GLY A 177 4.39 18.24 4.95
C GLY A 177 4.45 17.67 3.54
N PHE A 178 3.70 16.61 3.23
CA PHE A 178 3.69 16.03 1.89
C PHE A 178 2.49 16.56 1.07
N PRO A 179 2.70 17.18 -0.11
CA PRO A 179 1.62 17.83 -0.84
C PRO A 179 0.64 16.84 -1.46
N LEU A 180 -0.64 17.19 -1.50
CA LEU A 180 -1.74 16.33 -1.98
C LEU A 180 -1.47 15.72 -3.36
N HIS A 181 -0.92 16.51 -4.30
CA HIS A 181 -0.63 16.05 -5.68
C HIS A 181 0.52 15.02 -5.78
N LYS A 182 1.16 14.68 -4.67
CA LYS A 182 2.15 13.62 -4.54
C LYS A 182 1.67 12.46 -3.64
N LEU A 183 0.40 12.45 -3.22
CA LEU A 183 -0.20 11.38 -2.44
C LEU A 183 -1.06 10.48 -3.33
N VAL A 184 -0.96 9.19 -3.14
CA VAL A 184 -1.73 8.14 -3.80
C VAL A 184 -2.57 7.42 -2.77
N LEU A 185 -3.89 7.31 -3.00
CA LEU A 185 -4.82 6.66 -2.06
C LEU A 185 -4.86 5.16 -2.30
N GLY A 186 -4.67 4.37 -1.24
CA GLY A 186 -4.73 2.91 -1.26
C GLY A 186 -6.16 2.37 -1.25
N LEU A 187 -6.42 1.39 -2.09
CA LEU A 187 -7.72 0.73 -2.26
C LEU A 187 -7.55 -0.77 -2.02
N PRO A 188 -8.24 -1.38 -1.04
CA PRO A 188 -8.15 -2.81 -0.83
C PRO A 188 -9.07 -3.57 -1.78
N PHE A 189 -8.56 -4.64 -2.38
CA PHE A 189 -9.37 -5.60 -3.13
C PHE A 189 -9.67 -6.85 -2.30
N TYR A 190 -9.82 -6.64 -1.00
CA TYR A 190 -10.10 -7.66 0.01
C TYR A 190 -10.88 -7.06 1.18
N GLY A 191 -11.39 -7.92 2.02
CA GLY A 191 -12.06 -7.54 3.25
C GLY A 191 -11.62 -8.37 4.44
N TYR A 192 -12.17 -8.07 5.61
CA TYR A 192 -11.95 -8.81 6.85
C TYR A 192 -13.23 -9.35 7.43
N SER A 193 -13.25 -10.66 7.69
CA SER A 193 -14.30 -11.33 8.46
C SER A 193 -13.91 -11.42 9.94
N SER A 194 -14.87 -11.12 10.80
CA SER A 194 -14.79 -11.33 12.26
C SER A 194 -15.62 -12.53 12.73
N VAL A 195 -16.11 -13.33 11.80
CA VAL A 195 -16.82 -14.56 12.10
C VAL A 195 -15.89 -15.54 12.81
N GLY A 196 -16.36 -16.18 13.85
CA GLY A 196 -15.54 -17.12 14.64
C GLY A 196 -14.58 -16.45 15.64
N GLY A 197 -14.58 -15.11 15.77
CA GLY A 197 -13.81 -14.41 16.79
C GLY A 197 -12.37 -14.09 16.44
N ASN A 198 -11.96 -14.30 15.18
CA ASN A 198 -10.66 -13.91 14.63
C ASN A 198 -10.86 -13.06 13.38
N LEU A 199 -9.96 -12.11 13.14
CA LEU A 199 -9.94 -11.39 11.87
C LEU A 199 -9.32 -12.29 10.79
N LYS A 200 -10.10 -12.55 9.74
CA LYS A 200 -9.67 -13.34 8.58
C LYS A 200 -9.77 -12.51 7.32
N MET A 201 -8.66 -12.32 6.63
CA MET A 201 -8.64 -11.67 5.33
C MET A 201 -9.31 -12.57 4.28
N ILE A 202 -10.16 -11.98 3.44
CA ILE A 202 -10.86 -12.66 2.35
C ILE A 202 -10.71 -11.78 1.10
N TYR A 203 -10.10 -12.33 0.05
CA TYR A 203 -9.97 -11.63 -1.24
C TYR A 203 -11.32 -11.47 -1.92
N TYR A 204 -11.49 -10.38 -2.68
CA TYR A 204 -12.75 -10.11 -3.36
C TYR A 204 -13.20 -11.28 -4.25
N LYS A 205 -12.28 -11.89 -4.99
CA LYS A 205 -12.55 -13.08 -5.84
C LYS A 205 -13.10 -14.30 -5.10
N ASP A 206 -12.85 -14.39 -3.79
CA ASP A 206 -13.20 -15.56 -2.98
C ASP A 206 -14.49 -15.35 -2.15
N MET A 207 -15.01 -14.13 -2.08
CA MET A 207 -16.16 -13.78 -1.22
C MET A 207 -17.40 -14.65 -1.45
N GLU A 208 -17.74 -14.92 -2.71
CA GLU A 208 -18.93 -15.75 -3.04
C GLU A 208 -18.82 -17.20 -2.55
N LYS A 209 -17.59 -17.72 -2.44
CA LYS A 209 -17.30 -19.09 -2.05
C LYS A 209 -17.10 -19.25 -0.54
N GLU A 210 -16.85 -18.13 0.16
CA GLU A 210 -16.48 -18.15 1.57
C GLU A 210 -17.68 -18.53 2.45
N GLN A 211 -17.54 -19.62 3.23
CA GLN A 211 -18.59 -20.16 4.07
C GLN A 211 -18.95 -19.22 5.23
N ASP A 212 -17.96 -18.52 5.76
CA ASP A 212 -18.14 -17.57 6.87
C ASP A 212 -19.07 -16.41 6.52
N LEU A 213 -19.26 -16.11 5.23
CA LEU A 213 -20.12 -15.02 4.78
C LEU A 213 -21.57 -15.46 4.52
N LYS A 214 -21.84 -16.78 4.53
CA LYS A 214 -23.20 -17.29 4.30
C LYS A 214 -24.16 -16.91 5.41
N GLY A 215 -25.33 -16.41 5.02
CA GLY A 215 -26.37 -15.99 5.95
C GLY A 215 -26.18 -14.60 6.54
N LEU A 216 -25.10 -13.90 6.17
CA LEU A 216 -24.95 -12.47 6.45
C LEU A 216 -25.72 -11.65 5.42
N THR A 217 -26.17 -10.45 5.82
CA THR A 217 -26.91 -9.52 4.96
C THR A 217 -26.07 -8.32 4.60
N GLU A 218 -26.07 -7.93 3.33
CA GLU A 218 -25.34 -6.74 2.87
C GLU A 218 -26.06 -5.46 3.29
N HIS A 219 -25.25 -4.53 3.80
CA HIS A 219 -25.64 -3.17 4.17
C HIS A 219 -24.68 -2.17 3.55
N TRP A 220 -25.10 -0.91 3.52
CA TRP A 220 -24.29 0.21 3.07
C TRP A 220 -24.17 1.25 4.19
N ASP A 221 -22.95 1.65 4.53
CA ASP A 221 -22.71 2.77 5.44
C ASP A 221 -22.69 4.08 4.65
N GLU A 222 -23.75 4.87 4.76
CA GLU A 222 -23.91 6.13 4.01
C GLU A 222 -22.88 7.20 4.40
N ILE A 223 -22.32 7.14 5.60
CA ILE A 223 -21.31 8.08 6.05
C ILE A 223 -19.93 7.61 5.58
N ALA A 224 -19.57 6.38 5.89
CA ALA A 224 -18.28 5.80 5.56
C ALA A 224 -18.10 5.52 4.07
N LYS A 225 -19.19 5.49 3.27
CA LYS A 225 -19.22 5.19 1.83
C LYS A 225 -18.64 3.82 1.49
N VAL A 226 -18.92 2.83 2.33
CA VAL A 226 -18.48 1.44 2.13
C VAL A 226 -19.57 0.44 2.45
N PRO A 227 -19.59 -0.74 1.79
CA PRO A 227 -20.47 -1.84 2.13
C PRO A 227 -19.94 -2.62 3.34
N TYR A 228 -20.83 -3.39 3.95
CA TYR A 228 -20.49 -4.41 4.94
C TYR A 228 -21.54 -5.50 4.99
N LEU A 229 -21.17 -6.69 5.46
CA LEU A 229 -22.14 -7.73 5.77
C LEU A 229 -22.35 -7.78 7.28
N ALA A 230 -23.62 -7.87 7.68
CA ALA A 230 -24.03 -7.95 9.08
C ALA A 230 -24.75 -9.27 9.41
N ASP A 231 -24.68 -9.66 10.67
CA ASP A 231 -25.48 -10.74 11.21
C ASP A 231 -26.95 -10.30 11.39
N ARG A 232 -27.82 -11.22 11.83
CA ARG A 232 -29.24 -10.99 12.08
C ARG A 232 -29.52 -9.92 13.14
N ASN A 233 -28.55 -9.52 13.94
CA ASN A 233 -28.62 -8.47 14.93
C ASN A 233 -28.13 -7.11 14.42
N GLY A 234 -27.72 -7.04 13.15
CA GLY A 234 -27.18 -5.82 12.54
C GLY A 234 -25.70 -5.55 12.88
N LYS A 235 -25.01 -6.51 13.49
CA LYS A 235 -23.60 -6.38 13.84
C LYS A 235 -22.73 -6.61 12.61
N LEU A 236 -21.80 -5.69 12.31
CA LEU A 236 -20.84 -5.84 11.23
C LEU A 236 -19.97 -7.07 11.46
N MET A 237 -20.00 -8.01 10.54
CA MET A 237 -19.24 -9.26 10.59
C MET A 237 -18.19 -9.38 9.47
N PHE A 238 -18.41 -8.70 8.34
CA PHE A 238 -17.48 -8.64 7.25
C PHE A 238 -17.43 -7.23 6.66
N THR A 239 -16.24 -6.67 6.58
CA THR A 239 -15.96 -5.36 5.98
C THR A 239 -15.22 -5.54 4.67
N PHE A 240 -15.60 -4.81 3.63
CA PHE A 240 -14.99 -4.92 2.31
C PHE A 240 -15.22 -3.66 1.46
N ASP A 241 -14.63 -3.64 0.28
CA ASP A 241 -14.93 -2.66 -0.77
C ASP A 241 -15.57 -3.34 -1.98
N ASN A 242 -16.45 -2.62 -2.67
CA ASN A 242 -17.06 -3.02 -3.93
C ASN A 242 -16.90 -1.91 -4.98
N ALA A 243 -17.37 -2.13 -6.20
CA ALA A 243 -17.26 -1.15 -7.29
C ALA A 243 -17.83 0.24 -6.89
N LYS A 244 -18.92 0.27 -6.13
CA LYS A 244 -19.56 1.53 -5.68
C LYS A 244 -18.65 2.28 -4.69
N SER A 245 -18.11 1.62 -3.67
CA SER A 245 -17.24 2.26 -2.68
C SER A 245 -15.92 2.73 -3.28
N LEU A 246 -15.34 1.95 -4.20
CA LEU A 246 -14.16 2.35 -4.94
C LEU A 246 -14.41 3.57 -5.82
N GLY A 247 -15.57 3.67 -6.45
CA GLY A 247 -16.00 4.86 -7.19
C GLY A 247 -15.98 6.12 -6.32
N TYR A 248 -16.54 6.08 -5.11
CA TYR A 248 -16.49 7.20 -4.16
C TYR A 248 -15.05 7.57 -3.74
N LYS A 249 -14.18 6.59 -3.56
CA LYS A 249 -12.77 6.83 -3.21
C LYS A 249 -12.00 7.45 -4.37
N CYS A 250 -12.25 7.01 -5.60
CA CYS A 250 -11.67 7.60 -6.81
C CYS A 250 -12.15 9.04 -7.03
N GLU A 251 -13.44 9.31 -6.85
CA GLU A 251 -14.00 10.66 -6.90
C GLU A 251 -13.38 11.57 -5.84
N TYR A 252 -13.23 11.07 -4.60
CA TYR A 252 -12.52 11.78 -3.54
C TYR A 252 -11.09 12.12 -3.93
N ALA A 253 -10.33 11.17 -4.47
CA ALA A 253 -8.96 11.38 -4.89
C ALA A 253 -8.86 12.47 -5.97
N LYS A 254 -9.72 12.44 -6.98
CA LYS A 254 -9.80 13.49 -8.03
C LYS A 254 -10.15 14.84 -7.44
N LYS A 255 -11.20 14.92 -6.62
CA LYS A 255 -11.68 16.17 -6.01
C LYS A 255 -10.65 16.80 -5.07
N LYS A 256 -9.84 15.99 -4.37
CA LYS A 256 -8.76 16.48 -3.50
C LYS A 256 -7.48 16.82 -4.26
N GLY A 257 -7.39 16.52 -5.54
CA GLY A 257 -6.18 16.69 -6.33
C GLY A 257 -5.05 15.78 -5.93
N LEU A 258 -5.36 14.55 -5.50
CA LEU A 258 -4.35 13.54 -5.25
C LEU A 258 -3.67 13.14 -6.57
N LYS A 259 -2.47 12.56 -6.48
CA LYS A 259 -1.77 12.02 -7.65
C LYS A 259 -2.53 10.90 -8.33
N GLY A 260 -3.27 10.11 -7.57
CA GLY A 260 -4.07 8.99 -8.07
C GLY A 260 -4.47 8.04 -6.96
N VAL A 261 -4.76 6.84 -7.35
CA VAL A 261 -5.09 5.72 -6.47
C VAL A 261 -4.20 4.52 -6.79
N MET A 262 -3.98 3.63 -5.84
CA MET A 262 -3.34 2.33 -6.03
C MET A 262 -4.18 1.24 -5.38
N SER A 263 -4.06 0.01 -5.82
CA SER A 263 -4.77 -1.12 -5.22
C SER A 263 -3.82 -2.16 -4.64
N TRP A 264 -4.18 -2.71 -3.52
CA TRP A 264 -3.63 -3.95 -3.01
C TRP A 264 -4.76 -5.00 -3.04
N PHE A 265 -4.72 -6.00 -3.95
CA PHE A 265 -3.75 -6.16 -5.01
C PHE A 265 -4.43 -6.76 -6.25
N TYR A 266 -3.76 -6.70 -7.38
CA TYR A 266 -4.33 -7.06 -8.69
C TYR A 266 -5.00 -8.44 -8.72
N GLU A 267 -4.37 -9.46 -8.15
CA GLU A 267 -4.85 -10.85 -8.20
C GLU A 267 -5.98 -11.14 -7.21
N ALA A 268 -6.30 -10.21 -6.31
CA ALA A 268 -7.41 -10.34 -5.37
C ALA A 268 -8.78 -10.01 -6.00
N ASP A 269 -8.79 -9.38 -7.18
CA ASP A 269 -10.01 -9.09 -7.95
C ASP A 269 -10.57 -10.36 -8.61
N ASP A 270 -11.85 -10.34 -8.98
CA ASP A 270 -12.47 -11.45 -9.69
C ASP A 270 -11.94 -11.61 -11.13
N ALA A 271 -12.25 -12.74 -11.76
CA ALA A 271 -11.80 -13.03 -13.12
C ALA A 271 -12.34 -12.04 -14.18
N LYS A 272 -13.43 -11.33 -13.87
CA LYS A 272 -14.01 -10.31 -14.75
C LYS A 272 -13.31 -8.96 -14.62
N GLY A 273 -12.50 -8.78 -13.58
CA GLY A 273 -11.84 -7.51 -13.28
C GLY A 273 -12.82 -6.45 -12.77
N THR A 274 -13.82 -6.84 -11.99
CA THR A 274 -14.91 -5.97 -11.53
C THR A 274 -14.38 -4.73 -10.81
N LEU A 275 -13.46 -4.90 -9.87
CA LEU A 275 -12.91 -3.78 -9.10
C LEU A 275 -11.92 -2.96 -9.91
N ARG A 276 -11.04 -3.61 -10.68
CA ARG A 276 -10.07 -2.93 -11.57
C ARG A 276 -10.78 -2.06 -12.59
N LYS A 277 -11.85 -2.60 -13.20
CA LYS A 277 -12.68 -1.85 -14.17
C LYS A 277 -13.34 -0.65 -13.53
N ALA A 278 -13.93 -0.82 -12.34
CA ALA A 278 -14.58 0.28 -11.61
C ALA A 278 -13.59 1.42 -11.27
N VAL A 279 -12.37 1.07 -10.84
CA VAL A 279 -11.31 2.04 -10.58
C VAL A 279 -10.87 2.75 -11.86
N TYR A 280 -10.65 1.99 -12.94
CA TYR A 280 -10.25 2.55 -14.23
C TYR A 280 -11.30 3.54 -14.77
N ASP A 281 -12.57 3.12 -14.83
CA ASP A 281 -13.65 3.97 -15.31
C ASP A 281 -13.75 5.26 -14.46
N ALA A 282 -13.77 5.14 -13.13
CA ALA A 282 -13.88 6.27 -12.22
C ALA A 282 -12.69 7.25 -12.29
N MET A 283 -11.49 6.79 -12.65
CA MET A 283 -10.31 7.64 -12.74
C MET A 283 -10.13 8.26 -14.14
N THR A 284 -10.77 7.73 -15.18
CA THR A 284 -10.65 8.20 -16.58
C THR A 284 -11.81 9.08 -17.04
N GLU A 285 -12.98 8.96 -16.40
CA GLU A 285 -14.13 9.85 -16.58
C GLU A 285 -13.89 11.22 -15.88
#